data_263b8a96319a3e5d05fcc82a7c47bd8e
#
_entry.id   263b8a96319a3e5d05fcc82a7c47bd8e
#
_cell.length_a   1.000
_cell.length_b   1.000
_cell.length_c   1.000
_cell.angle_alpha   90.00
_cell.angle_beta   90.00
_cell.angle_gamma   90.00
#
_symmetry.space_group_name_H-M   'P 1'
#
loop_
_entity.id
_entity.type
_entity.pdbx_description
1 polymer ?
#
loop_
_entity_poly.entity_id
_entity_poly.type
_entity_poly.pdbx_seq_one_letter_code
_entity_poly.pdbx_strand_id
1 'polypeptide(L)' 'MEPVILSSARKHRIADIDMHHAFRNSIRLEIIDDCTMHIGPDRNGNLLEIGCVTDLGTIFIIHAMRARDKYLR' A
#
# COMPACT_ATOMS: atom_id res chain seq x y z
N MET A 1 2.22 -14.87 -1.71
CA MET A 1 3.46 -14.17 -2.11
C MET A 1 3.33 -12.69 -1.80
N GLU A 2 4.36 -12.10 -1.23
CA GLU A 2 4.33 -10.68 -0.92
C GLU A 2 4.69 -9.82 -2.14
N PRO A 3 4.06 -8.65 -2.28
CA PRO A 3 4.40 -7.75 -3.38
C PRO A 3 5.84 -7.26 -3.29
N VAL A 4 6.39 -6.93 -4.45
CA VAL A 4 7.72 -6.32 -4.56
C VAL A 4 7.60 -4.83 -4.26
N ILE A 5 8.46 -4.31 -3.40
CA ILE A 5 8.46 -2.89 -3.05
C ILE A 5 9.46 -2.16 -3.95
N LEU A 6 8.96 -1.21 -4.73
CA LEU A 6 9.81 -0.37 -5.56
C LEU A 6 10.34 0.82 -4.77
N SER A 7 11.46 1.39 -5.23
CA SER A 7 12.09 2.51 -4.53
C SER A 7 11.16 3.72 -4.37
N SER A 8 10.27 3.95 -5.34
CA SER A 8 9.31 5.05 -5.27
C SER A 8 8.38 4.94 -4.05
N ALA A 9 8.11 3.72 -3.59
CA ALA A 9 7.25 3.50 -2.43
C ALA A 9 7.91 3.93 -1.11
N ARG A 10 9.24 4.07 -1.10
CA ARG A 10 9.99 4.41 0.11
C ARG A 10 10.12 5.91 0.35
N LYS A 11 9.53 6.73 -0.51
CA LYS A 11 9.62 8.19 -0.45
C LYS A 11 9.16 8.77 0.89
N HIS A 12 8.11 8.20 1.48
CA HIS A 12 7.53 8.69 2.73
C HIS A 12 8.06 7.95 3.96
N ARG A 13 9.12 7.17 3.80
CA ARG A 13 9.84 6.49 4.90
C ARG A 13 9.00 5.50 5.70
N ILE A 14 8.04 4.87 5.06
CA ILE A 14 7.32 3.75 5.67
C ILE A 14 8.23 2.52 5.58
N ALA A 15 8.38 1.80 6.67
CA ALA A 15 9.19 0.59 6.70
C ALA A 15 8.58 -0.50 5.80
N ASP A 16 9.42 -1.25 5.10
CA ASP A 16 8.97 -2.32 4.21
C ASP A 16 8.04 -3.31 4.91
N ILE A 17 8.37 -3.67 6.15
CA ILE A 17 7.55 -4.61 6.92
C ILE A 17 6.16 -4.04 7.22
N ASP A 18 6.06 -2.74 7.39
CA ASP A 18 4.77 -2.08 7.60
C ASP A 18 3.95 -2.01 6.31
N MET A 19 4.62 -1.81 5.16
CA MET A 19 3.93 -1.87 3.87
C MET A 19 3.32 -3.24 3.64
N HIS A 20 4.08 -4.31 3.88
CA HIS A 20 3.59 -5.67 3.72
C HIS A 20 2.46 -5.98 4.71
N HIS A 21 2.58 -5.52 5.95
CA HIS A 21 1.56 -5.71 6.96
C HIS A 21 0.24 -5.04 6.54
N ALA A 22 0.31 -3.79 6.09
CA ALA A 22 -0.86 -3.05 5.64
C ALA A 22 -1.50 -3.69 4.41
N PHE A 23 -0.69 -4.16 3.47
CA PHE A 23 -1.17 -4.82 2.27
C PHE A 23 -1.93 -6.11 2.64
N ARG A 24 -1.35 -6.95 3.51
CA ARG A 24 -1.98 -8.23 3.92
C ARG A 24 -3.26 -8.02 4.72
N ASN A 25 -3.36 -6.90 5.42
CA ASN A 25 -4.48 -6.61 6.31
C ASN A 25 -5.36 -5.48 5.79
N SER A 26 -5.46 -5.34 4.47
CA SER A 26 -6.26 -4.30 3.85
C SER A 26 -7.72 -4.38 4.30
N ILE A 27 -8.25 -3.26 4.73
CA ILE A 27 -9.65 -3.13 5.14
C ILE A 27 -10.50 -2.44 4.06
N ARG A 28 -9.84 -1.86 3.07
CA ARG A 28 -10.51 -1.14 1.99
C ARG A 28 -9.62 -1.17 0.75
N LEU A 29 -10.27 -1.25 -0.40
CA LEU A 29 -9.59 -1.30 -1.68
C LEU A 29 -10.25 -0.32 -2.64
N GLU A 30 -9.47 0.51 -3.32
CA GLU A 30 -9.97 1.40 -4.34
C GLU A 30 -9.16 1.24 -5.62
N ILE A 31 -9.86 1.20 -6.74
CA ILE A 31 -9.22 1.11 -8.05
C ILE A 31 -9.14 2.51 -8.63
N ILE A 32 -7.94 2.97 -8.94
CA ILE A 32 -7.68 4.29 -9.48
C ILE A 32 -6.83 4.12 -10.73
N ASP A 33 -7.46 4.23 -11.90
CA ASP A 33 -6.80 3.97 -13.19
C ASP A 33 -6.17 2.57 -13.19
N ASP A 34 -4.86 2.47 -13.41
CA ASP A 34 -4.14 1.19 -13.43
C ASP A 34 -3.58 0.83 -12.05
N CYS A 35 -3.90 1.60 -11.03
CA CYS A 35 -3.39 1.42 -9.69
C CYS A 35 -4.50 0.97 -8.75
N THR A 36 -4.17 0.06 -7.84
CA THR A 36 -5.08 -0.33 -6.77
C THR A 36 -4.55 0.23 -5.46
N MET A 37 -5.37 1.00 -4.76
CA MET A 37 -5.01 1.55 -3.47
C MET A 37 -5.56 0.68 -2.36
N HIS A 38 -4.66 0.09 -1.57
CA HIS A 38 -5.01 -0.73 -0.42
C HIS A 38 -4.88 0.13 0.84
N ILE A 39 -5.93 0.15 1.66
CA ILE A 39 -5.90 0.85 2.94
C ILE A 39 -5.85 -0.20 4.03
N GLY A 40 -4.80 -0.19 4.82
CA GLY A 40 -4.63 -1.16 5.89
C GLY A 40 -3.71 -0.65 6.99
N PRO A 41 -3.71 -1.31 8.14
CA PRO A 41 -2.93 -0.86 9.28
C PRO A 41 -1.45 -1.28 9.17
N ASP A 42 -0.56 -0.41 9.66
CA ASP A 42 0.80 -0.82 9.94
C ASP A 42 0.81 -1.65 11.24
N ARG A 43 1.99 -2.07 11.69
CA ARG A 43 2.13 -2.89 12.90
C ARG A 43 1.65 -2.19 14.17
N ASN A 44 1.54 -0.87 14.14
CA ASN A 44 1.08 -0.07 15.28
C ASN A 44 -0.39 0.37 15.15
N GLY A 45 -1.08 -0.12 14.12
CA GLY A 45 -2.48 0.23 13.91
C GLY A 45 -2.72 1.52 13.15
N ASN A 46 -1.67 2.19 12.67
CA ASN A 46 -1.83 3.40 11.86
C ASN A 46 -2.24 3.00 10.44
N LEU A 47 -3.29 3.59 9.92
CA LEU A 47 -3.75 3.28 8.57
C LEU A 47 -2.81 3.87 7.53
N LEU A 48 -2.41 3.03 6.59
CA LEU A 48 -1.56 3.40 5.46
C LEU A 48 -2.35 3.26 4.16
N GLU A 49 -1.96 4.05 3.17
CA GLU A 49 -2.40 3.85 1.79
C GLU A 49 -1.25 3.24 1.00
N ILE A 50 -1.51 2.08 0.42
CA ILE A 50 -0.50 1.30 -0.31
C ILE A 50 -0.95 1.21 -1.77
N GLY A 51 -0.24 1.92 -2.64
CA GLY A 51 -0.55 1.90 -4.08
C GLY A 51 0.18 0.78 -4.78
N CYS A 52 -0.56 -0.03 -5.52
CA CYS A 52 -0.04 -1.21 -6.19
C CYS A 52 -0.39 -1.22 -7.67
N VAL A 53 0.53 -1.79 -8.46
CA VAL A 53 0.27 -2.14 -9.86
C VAL A 53 0.63 -3.61 -10.04
N THR A 54 -0.02 -4.26 -10.99
CA THR A 54 0.28 -5.65 -11.31
C THR A 54 0.81 -5.72 -12.74
N ASP A 55 1.91 -6.42 -12.91
CA ASP A 55 2.51 -6.65 -14.23
C ASP A 55 2.97 -8.09 -14.32
N LEU A 56 2.49 -8.79 -15.35
CA LEU A 56 2.84 -10.19 -15.60
C LEU A 56 2.69 -11.08 -14.35
N GLY A 57 1.62 -10.85 -13.60
CA GLY A 57 1.32 -11.65 -12.40
C GLY A 57 2.07 -11.24 -11.15
N THR A 58 2.94 -10.24 -11.23
CA THR A 58 3.66 -9.74 -10.05
C THR A 58 3.03 -8.44 -9.59
N ILE A 59 2.81 -8.33 -8.28
CA ILE A 59 2.29 -7.10 -7.67
C ILE A 59 3.47 -6.26 -7.20
N PHE A 60 3.47 -4.99 -7.58
CA PHE A 60 4.50 -4.04 -7.17
C PHE A 60 3.87 -2.94 -6.32
N ILE A 61 4.46 -2.67 -5.17
CA ILE A 61 4.10 -1.50 -4.37
C ILE A 61 4.89 -0.31 -4.91
N ILE A 62 4.16 0.69 -5.41
CA ILE A 62 4.75 1.89 -6.01
C ILE A 62 4.58 3.13 -5.14
N HIS A 63 3.74 3.04 -4.10
CA HIS A 63 3.40 4.18 -3.25
C HIS A 63 3.01 3.68 -1.86
N ALA A 64 3.49 4.34 -0.82
CA ALA A 64 3.10 4.04 0.55
C ALA A 64 3.23 5.29 1.41
N MET A 65 2.17 5.64 2.13
CA MET A 65 2.18 6.74 3.10
C MET A 65 1.03 6.59 4.08
N ARG A 66 0.98 7.44 5.09
CA ARG A 66 -0.17 7.49 6.00
C ARG A 66 -1.41 7.80 5.17
N ALA A 67 -2.49 7.07 5.43
CA ALA A 67 -3.72 7.20 4.65
C ALA A 67 -4.28 8.62 4.78
N ARG A 68 -4.54 9.24 3.62
CA ARG A 68 -5.13 10.58 3.58
C ARG A 68 -6.64 10.48 3.80
N ASP A 69 -7.23 11.58 4.28
CA ASP A 69 -8.66 11.63 4.64
C ASP A 69 -9.57 11.10 3.53
N LYS A 70 -9.24 11.37 2.28
CA LYS A 70 -10.06 10.94 1.14
C LYS A 70 -10.24 9.43 1.07
N TYR A 71 -9.33 8.66 1.67
CA TYR A 71 -9.41 7.19 1.71
C TYR A 71 -10.04 6.67 3.01
N LEU A 72 -10.36 7.55 3.95
CA LEU A 72 -10.92 7.19 5.25
C LEU A 72 -12.41 7.49 5.39
N ARG A 73 -13.05 7.94 4.30
CA ARG A 73 -14.46 8.33 4.29
C ARG A 73 -15.37 7.21 3.83
#